data_937f0d143312f0561314318f8fea0697
#
_entry.id   937f0d143312f0561314318f8fea0697
#
_cell.length_a   1.000
_cell.length_b   1.000
_cell.length_c   1.000
_cell.angle_alpha   90.00
_cell.angle_beta   90.00
_cell.angle_gamma   90.00
#
_symmetry.space_group_name_H-M   'P 1'
#
loop_
_entity.id
_entity.type
_entity.pdbx_description
1 polymer ?
#
loop_
_entity_poly.entity_id
_entity_poly.type
_entity_poly.pdbx_seq_one_letter_code
_entity_poly.pdbx_strand_id
1 'polypeptide(L)'
;YKGLYEDLNKSPVTGSDCEIIIDLYNEFGIEYTIQKLDGVFAFVLVDVRKNKVICGRDPMGVRPLFYFLNDREFYCASELKQLSNLTNEDDIKQFPPGSYSILENNALVLNKYFNLPSLSYPTINSITMISELLKEMLIESVRKRLLSDRPLACLLSGGLDSSLIASIVCSLSDKQIETFSIGLEGSPDLKYAKMVATHLNTKHHEIIVSEEEFLNAIPD
;
A
#
# COMPACT_ATOMS: atom_id res chain seq x y z
N TYR A 1 -8.22 8.01 7.68
CA TYR A 1 -8.42 7.87 9.14
C TYR A 1 -9.23 9.01 9.74
N LYS A 2 -9.14 10.25 9.22
CA LYS A 2 -9.87 11.41 9.77
C LYS A 2 -11.38 11.18 9.80
N GLY A 3 -11.98 10.72 8.69
CA GLY A 3 -13.42 10.41 8.65
C GLY A 3 -13.83 9.31 9.63
N LEU A 4 -12.95 8.34 9.91
CA LEU A 4 -13.25 7.32 10.91
C LEU A 4 -13.31 7.88 12.34
N TYR A 5 -12.52 8.91 12.64
CA TYR A 5 -12.62 9.61 13.92
C TYR A 5 -13.90 10.43 14.03
N GLU A 6 -14.33 11.05 12.93
CA GLU A 6 -15.61 11.75 12.86
C GLU A 6 -16.78 10.79 13.11
N ASP A 7 -16.75 9.61 12.48
CA ASP A 7 -17.75 8.55 12.67
C ASP A 7 -17.81 8.06 14.12
N LEU A 8 -16.66 7.99 14.81
CA LEU A 8 -16.58 7.61 16.22
C LEU A 8 -16.91 8.75 17.18
N ASN A 9 -17.07 9.98 16.70
CA ASN A 9 -17.17 11.19 17.53
C ASN A 9 -16.01 11.29 18.55
N LYS A 10 -14.80 10.94 18.10
CA LYS A 10 -13.55 10.99 18.87
C LYS A 10 -12.54 11.90 18.20
N SER A 11 -11.47 12.20 18.91
CA SER A 11 -10.32 12.93 18.39
C SER A 11 -9.06 12.10 18.60
N PRO A 12 -8.09 12.11 17.66
CA PRO A 12 -6.82 11.43 17.85
C PRO A 12 -6.07 12.05 19.03
N VAL A 13 -5.41 11.22 19.82
CA VAL A 13 -4.56 11.63 20.94
C VAL A 13 -3.13 11.86 20.46
N THR A 14 -2.69 11.08 19.49
CA THR A 14 -1.37 11.18 18.85
C THR A 14 -1.51 11.72 17.43
N GLY A 15 -0.40 11.99 16.78
CA GLY A 15 -0.37 12.34 15.36
C GLY A 15 -0.35 11.12 14.42
N SER A 16 -0.51 9.90 14.96
CA SER A 16 -0.42 8.66 14.18
C SER A 16 -1.77 8.31 13.54
N ASP A 17 -1.75 8.00 12.26
CA ASP A 17 -2.89 7.46 11.51
C ASP A 17 -3.24 6.02 11.93
N CYS A 18 -2.32 5.31 12.59
CA CYS A 18 -2.53 3.95 13.08
C CYS A 18 -3.36 3.88 14.38
N GLU A 19 -3.46 4.96 15.13
CA GLU A 19 -4.16 5.01 16.43
C GLU A 19 -5.64 4.61 16.28
N ILE A 20 -6.28 5.00 15.18
CA ILE A 20 -7.69 4.66 14.89
C ILE A 20 -7.97 3.16 14.88
N ILE A 21 -6.97 2.33 14.56
CA ILE A 21 -7.11 0.87 14.56
C ILE A 21 -7.41 0.37 15.97
N ILE A 22 -6.75 0.97 16.98
CA ILE A 22 -6.93 0.62 18.39
C ILE A 22 -8.32 1.02 18.87
N ASP A 23 -8.78 2.22 18.51
CA ASP A 23 -10.10 2.71 18.90
C ASP A 23 -11.22 1.87 18.29
N LEU A 24 -11.16 1.59 16.99
CA LEU A 24 -12.12 0.74 16.30
C LEU A 24 -12.12 -0.69 16.87
N TYR A 25 -10.95 -1.26 17.13
CA TYR A 25 -10.84 -2.59 17.71
C TYR A 25 -11.45 -2.67 19.11
N ASN A 26 -11.19 -1.69 19.95
CA ASN A 26 -11.70 -1.66 21.32
C ASN A 26 -13.23 -1.55 21.35
N GLU A 27 -13.82 -0.83 20.40
CA GLU A 27 -15.26 -0.57 20.38
C GLU A 27 -16.05 -1.65 19.63
N PHE A 28 -15.54 -2.12 18.50
CA PHE A 28 -16.30 -3.01 17.60
C PHE A 28 -15.63 -4.37 17.33
N GLY A 29 -14.39 -4.57 17.76
CA GLY A 29 -13.63 -5.78 17.46
C GLY A 29 -12.97 -5.77 16.09
N ILE A 30 -12.18 -6.83 15.81
CA ILE A 30 -11.31 -6.86 14.63
C ILE A 30 -12.08 -6.97 13.31
N GLU A 31 -13.18 -7.72 13.29
CA GLU A 31 -13.94 -7.93 12.05
C GLU A 31 -14.49 -6.62 11.48
N TYR A 32 -15.06 -5.79 12.34
CA TYR A 32 -15.52 -4.47 11.95
C TYR A 32 -14.36 -3.55 11.57
N THR A 33 -13.31 -3.53 12.41
CA THR A 33 -12.13 -2.70 12.19
C THR A 33 -11.54 -2.92 10.81
N ILE A 34 -11.23 -4.17 10.48
CA ILE A 34 -10.54 -4.50 9.23
C ILE A 34 -11.36 -4.16 7.98
N GLN A 35 -12.69 -4.22 8.07
CA GLN A 35 -13.59 -3.85 6.98
C GLN A 35 -13.72 -2.34 6.76
N LYS A 36 -13.44 -1.55 7.80
CA LYS A 36 -13.50 -0.07 7.74
C LYS A 36 -12.21 0.57 7.28
N LEU A 37 -11.11 -0.16 7.34
CA LEU A 37 -9.82 0.36 6.89
C LEU A 37 -9.78 0.44 5.36
N ASP A 38 -9.63 1.65 4.84
CA ASP A 38 -9.39 1.93 3.41
C ASP A 38 -7.98 2.51 3.27
N GLY A 39 -7.04 1.70 2.79
CA GLY A 39 -5.65 2.11 2.68
C GLY A 39 -4.70 0.97 2.35
N VAL A 40 -3.42 1.27 2.47
CA VAL A 40 -2.31 0.37 2.25
C VAL A 40 -1.68 0.08 3.61
N PHE A 41 -1.89 -1.12 4.14
CA PHE A 41 -1.49 -1.44 5.50
C PHE A 41 -1.07 -2.89 5.71
N ALA A 42 -0.18 -3.07 6.66
CA ALA A 42 0.04 -4.30 7.39
C ALA A 42 0.27 -3.91 8.85
N PHE A 43 -0.42 -4.55 9.76
CA PHE A 43 -0.29 -4.24 11.18
C PHE A 43 -0.26 -5.50 12.06
N VAL A 44 0.32 -5.33 13.23
CA VAL A 44 0.26 -6.27 14.34
C VAL A 44 -0.29 -5.53 15.56
N LEU A 45 -1.38 -6.02 16.10
CA LEU A 45 -2.03 -5.50 17.30
C LEU A 45 -1.93 -6.54 18.41
N VAL A 46 -1.39 -6.12 19.55
CA VAL A 46 -1.27 -6.98 20.73
C VAL A 46 -2.31 -6.55 21.78
N ASP A 47 -3.31 -7.40 22.00
CA ASP A 47 -4.28 -7.21 23.07
C ASP A 47 -3.80 -7.96 24.33
N VAL A 48 -3.08 -7.26 25.18
CA VAL A 48 -2.51 -7.82 26.41
C VAL A 48 -3.62 -8.28 27.38
N ARG A 49 -4.77 -7.61 27.40
CA ARG A 49 -5.88 -7.94 28.32
C ARG A 49 -6.54 -9.25 27.94
N LYS A 50 -6.67 -9.52 26.64
CA LYS A 50 -7.28 -10.74 26.12
C LYS A 50 -6.24 -11.81 25.76
N ASN A 51 -4.95 -11.52 25.95
CA ASN A 51 -3.84 -12.38 25.56
C ASN A 51 -3.92 -12.84 24.10
N LYS A 52 -4.10 -11.87 23.18
CA LYS A 52 -4.24 -12.11 21.74
C LYS A 52 -3.24 -11.29 20.95
N VAL A 53 -2.74 -11.87 19.86
CA VAL A 53 -2.01 -11.15 18.82
C VAL A 53 -2.85 -11.21 17.54
N ILE A 54 -3.09 -10.05 16.95
CA ILE A 54 -3.90 -9.90 15.75
C ILE A 54 -3.04 -9.29 14.67
N CYS A 55 -3.00 -9.93 13.51
CA CYS A 55 -2.35 -9.37 12.33
C CYS A 55 -3.40 -9.05 11.27
N GLY A 56 -3.20 -7.97 10.53
CA GLY A 56 -4.07 -7.61 9.41
C GLY A 56 -3.24 -7.10 8.23
N ARG A 57 -3.69 -7.42 7.01
CA ARG A 57 -3.05 -6.99 5.77
C ARG A 57 -4.08 -6.47 4.78
N ASP A 58 -3.73 -5.40 4.07
CA ASP A 58 -4.60 -4.75 3.11
C ASP A 58 -5.12 -5.69 1.99
N PRO A 59 -6.22 -5.33 1.31
CA PRO A 59 -6.88 -6.17 0.32
C PRO A 59 -5.98 -6.69 -0.80
N MET A 60 -5.03 -5.86 -1.26
CA MET A 60 -4.12 -6.19 -2.36
C MET A 60 -2.75 -6.68 -1.88
N GLY A 61 -2.49 -6.62 -0.56
CA GLY A 61 -1.21 -6.98 0.02
C GLY A 61 -0.07 -6.06 -0.43
N VAL A 62 -0.36 -4.77 -0.62
CA VAL A 62 0.64 -3.78 -1.04
C VAL A 62 1.73 -3.65 0.01
N ARG A 63 1.35 -3.63 1.30
CA ARG A 63 2.35 -3.75 2.36
C ARG A 63 2.74 -5.20 2.56
N PRO A 64 4.04 -5.52 2.51
CA PRO A 64 4.50 -6.87 2.79
C PRO A 64 4.30 -7.22 4.27
N LEU A 65 3.97 -8.47 4.53
CA LEU A 65 3.94 -9.06 5.85
C LEU A 65 4.27 -10.54 5.74
N PHE A 66 5.27 -10.98 6.49
CA PHE A 66 5.70 -12.37 6.60
C PHE A 66 5.54 -12.83 8.03
N TYR A 67 5.33 -14.11 8.23
CA TYR A 67 5.22 -14.67 9.57
C TYR A 67 5.79 -16.09 9.63
N PHE A 68 6.18 -16.46 10.83
CA PHE A 68 6.56 -17.80 11.22
C PHE A 68 5.88 -18.13 12.54
N LEU A 69 5.38 -19.35 12.68
CA LEU A 69 4.77 -19.87 13.90
C LEU A 69 5.22 -21.30 14.12
N ASN A 70 5.71 -21.58 15.33
CA ASN A 70 5.91 -22.92 15.85
C ASN A 70 5.18 -23.10 17.19
N ASP A 71 5.43 -24.20 17.89
CA ASP A 71 4.76 -24.53 19.16
C ASP A 71 5.05 -23.54 20.31
N ARG A 72 6.02 -22.66 20.17
CA ARG A 72 6.50 -21.77 21.24
C ARG A 72 6.52 -20.30 20.88
N GLU A 73 6.67 -19.98 19.60
CA GLU A 73 7.07 -18.64 19.15
C GLU A 73 6.30 -18.23 17.90
N PHE A 74 5.91 -16.99 17.88
CA PHE A 74 5.34 -16.33 16.72
C PHE A 74 6.18 -15.11 16.36
N TYR A 75 6.66 -15.07 15.15
CA TYR A 75 7.39 -13.94 14.59
C TYR A 75 6.65 -13.39 13.38
N CYS A 76 6.72 -12.09 13.20
CA CYS A 76 6.25 -11.42 12.00
C CYS A 76 7.12 -10.22 11.65
N ALA A 77 7.29 -9.96 10.36
CA ALA A 77 8.11 -8.88 9.85
C ALA A 77 7.61 -8.39 8.49
N SER A 78 8.00 -7.18 8.13
CA SER A 78 7.71 -6.63 6.80
C SER A 78 8.62 -7.19 5.72
N GLU A 79 9.79 -7.72 6.08
CA GLU A 79 10.78 -8.26 5.14
C GLU A 79 11.20 -9.67 5.54
N LEU A 80 11.34 -10.54 4.53
CA LEU A 80 11.74 -11.92 4.71
C LEU A 80 13.10 -12.03 5.42
N LYS A 81 14.06 -11.19 5.03
CA LYS A 81 15.43 -11.19 5.59
C LYS A 81 15.46 -10.98 7.11
N GLN A 82 14.45 -10.35 7.68
CA GLN A 82 14.37 -10.15 9.14
C GLN A 82 14.02 -11.44 9.90
N LEU A 83 13.39 -12.39 9.23
CA LEU A 83 13.01 -13.70 9.80
C LEU A 83 13.99 -14.82 9.48
N SER A 84 14.75 -14.71 8.39
CA SER A 84 15.64 -15.78 7.90
C SER A 84 16.74 -16.18 8.90
N ASN A 85 17.13 -15.27 9.80
CA ASN A 85 18.08 -15.57 10.86
C ASN A 85 17.45 -16.26 12.10
N LEU A 86 16.11 -16.32 12.17
CA LEU A 86 15.38 -16.87 13.32
C LEU A 86 14.84 -18.28 13.06
N THR A 87 14.66 -18.66 11.80
CA THR A 87 14.13 -19.95 11.39
C THR A 87 14.57 -20.29 9.98
N ASN A 88 14.27 -21.52 9.51
CA ASN A 88 14.48 -21.88 8.12
C ASN A 88 13.58 -21.08 7.20
N GLU A 89 14.09 -20.66 6.06
CA GLU A 89 13.33 -19.85 5.09
C GLU A 89 12.06 -20.55 4.59
N ASP A 90 12.10 -21.88 4.45
CA ASP A 90 10.96 -22.71 4.03
C ASP A 90 9.79 -22.69 5.03
N ASP A 91 10.05 -22.36 6.28
CA ASP A 91 9.01 -22.26 7.33
C ASP A 91 8.36 -20.88 7.38
N ILE A 92 8.95 -19.87 6.73
CA ILE A 92 8.43 -18.51 6.69
C ILE A 92 7.33 -18.43 5.64
N LYS A 93 6.18 -17.92 6.05
CA LYS A 93 5.00 -17.77 5.18
C LYS A 93 4.71 -16.31 4.93
N GLN A 94 4.31 -16.01 3.69
CA GLN A 94 3.75 -14.71 3.39
C GLN A 94 2.32 -14.63 3.95
N PHE A 95 2.01 -13.55 4.67
CA PHE A 95 0.66 -13.32 5.18
C PHE A 95 -0.29 -13.03 4.02
N PRO A 96 -1.44 -13.74 3.92
CA PRO A 96 -2.33 -13.59 2.77
C PRO A 96 -2.91 -12.19 2.65
N PRO A 97 -2.96 -11.60 1.44
CA PRO A 97 -3.68 -10.35 1.19
C PRO A 97 -5.16 -10.45 1.55
N GLY A 98 -5.75 -9.33 1.98
CA GLY A 98 -7.18 -9.27 2.30
C GLY A 98 -7.58 -10.18 3.46
N SER A 99 -6.66 -10.43 4.39
CA SER A 99 -6.87 -11.33 5.52
C SER A 99 -6.45 -10.70 6.83
N TYR A 100 -7.01 -11.22 7.91
CA TYR A 100 -6.53 -10.99 9.27
C TYR A 100 -6.36 -12.33 10.00
N SER A 101 -5.56 -12.34 11.04
CA SER A 101 -5.40 -13.51 11.90
C SER A 101 -5.59 -13.14 13.35
N ILE A 102 -5.99 -14.14 14.14
CA ILE A 102 -6.03 -14.08 15.59
C ILE A 102 -5.15 -15.23 16.09
N LEU A 103 -4.12 -14.91 16.84
CA LEU A 103 -3.33 -15.86 17.60
C LEU A 103 -3.77 -15.81 19.06
N GLU A 104 -4.29 -16.91 19.54
CA GLU A 104 -4.73 -17.10 20.92
C GLU A 104 -4.41 -18.53 21.35
N ASN A 105 -3.86 -18.72 22.56
CA ASN A 105 -3.49 -20.05 23.10
C ASN A 105 -2.62 -20.87 22.11
N ASN A 106 -1.68 -20.23 21.45
CA ASN A 106 -0.81 -20.82 20.44
C ASN A 106 -1.50 -21.35 19.16
N ALA A 107 -2.77 -21.04 18.97
CA ALA A 107 -3.54 -21.36 17.77
C ALA A 107 -3.72 -20.10 16.91
N LEU A 108 -3.23 -20.15 15.66
CA LEU A 108 -3.40 -19.07 14.68
C LEU A 108 -4.61 -19.38 13.79
N VAL A 109 -5.61 -18.52 13.85
CA VAL A 109 -6.79 -18.61 12.98
C VAL A 109 -6.70 -17.49 11.95
N LEU A 110 -6.64 -17.88 10.66
CA LEU A 110 -6.64 -16.98 9.52
C LEU A 110 -8.06 -16.80 8.98
N ASN A 111 -8.46 -15.56 8.80
CA ASN A 111 -9.77 -15.17 8.28
C ASN A 111 -9.58 -14.24 7.07
N LYS A 112 -10.26 -14.55 5.99
CA LYS A 112 -10.28 -13.70 4.79
C LYS A 112 -11.46 -12.73 4.89
N TYR A 113 -11.18 -11.43 4.86
CA TYR A 113 -12.20 -10.39 4.94
C TYR A 113 -12.51 -9.74 3.59
N PHE A 114 -11.61 -9.88 2.61
CA PHE A 114 -11.76 -9.32 1.28
C PHE A 114 -11.67 -10.40 0.22
N ASN A 115 -12.65 -10.44 -0.67
CA ASN A 115 -12.64 -11.26 -1.88
C ASN A 115 -12.78 -10.32 -3.07
N LEU A 116 -11.98 -10.52 -4.11
CA LEU A 116 -12.22 -9.85 -5.38
C LEU A 116 -13.64 -10.21 -5.84
N PRO A 117 -14.46 -9.20 -6.16
CA PRO A 117 -15.79 -9.48 -6.67
C PRO A 117 -15.67 -10.37 -7.92
N SER A 118 -16.41 -11.46 -7.93
CA SER A 118 -16.58 -12.26 -9.15
C SER A 118 -17.14 -11.34 -10.23
N LEU A 119 -16.42 -11.21 -11.35
CA LEU A 119 -16.89 -10.47 -12.49
C LEU A 119 -18.10 -11.22 -13.10
N SER A 120 -19.27 -11.01 -12.54
CA SER A 120 -20.50 -11.11 -13.33
C SER A 120 -20.41 -9.91 -14.27
N TYR A 121 -20.17 -10.19 -15.56
CA TYR A 121 -20.07 -9.16 -16.58
C TYR A 121 -21.31 -8.26 -16.49
N PRO A 122 -21.16 -6.99 -16.09
CA PRO A 122 -22.27 -6.09 -16.23
C PRO A 122 -22.56 -6.00 -17.72
N THR A 123 -23.81 -6.01 -18.09
CA THR A 123 -24.30 -5.77 -19.45
C THR A 123 -24.07 -4.32 -19.87
N ILE A 124 -22.86 -3.80 -19.66
CA ILE A 124 -22.46 -2.48 -20.13
C ILE A 124 -21.95 -2.66 -21.55
N ASN A 125 -22.83 -2.44 -22.52
CA ASN A 125 -22.55 -2.63 -23.94
C ASN A 125 -21.88 -1.41 -24.60
N SER A 126 -21.51 -0.38 -23.84
CA SER A 126 -20.89 0.84 -24.36
C SER A 126 -19.46 0.99 -23.87
N ILE A 127 -18.51 0.92 -24.80
CA ILE A 127 -17.07 1.20 -24.51
C ILE A 127 -16.91 2.61 -23.92
N THR A 128 -17.66 3.59 -24.41
CA THR A 128 -17.62 4.97 -23.92
C THR A 128 -17.99 5.04 -22.44
N MET A 129 -19.08 4.42 -22.03
CA MET A 129 -19.49 4.40 -20.61
C MET A 129 -18.46 3.71 -19.73
N ILE A 130 -17.88 2.59 -20.19
CA ILE A 130 -16.83 1.89 -19.45
C ILE A 130 -15.60 2.78 -19.29
N SER A 131 -15.19 3.47 -20.35
CA SER A 131 -14.01 4.36 -20.32
C SER A 131 -14.22 5.55 -19.39
N GLU A 132 -15.40 6.14 -19.38
CA GLU A 132 -15.75 7.23 -18.46
C GLU A 132 -15.72 6.76 -17.00
N LEU A 133 -16.35 5.62 -16.72
CA LEU A 133 -16.35 5.04 -15.37
C LEU A 133 -14.93 4.70 -14.89
N LEU A 134 -14.11 4.06 -15.72
CA LEU A 134 -12.71 3.76 -15.40
C LEU A 134 -11.90 5.03 -15.13
N LYS A 135 -12.10 6.08 -15.93
CA LYS A 135 -11.47 7.38 -15.72
C LYS A 135 -11.82 7.96 -14.36
N GLU A 136 -13.10 7.98 -14.02
CA GLU A 136 -13.56 8.51 -12.72
C GLU A 136 -13.01 7.70 -11.55
N MET A 137 -13.08 6.37 -11.65
CA MET A 137 -12.55 5.48 -10.62
C MET A 137 -11.03 5.65 -10.43
N LEU A 138 -10.28 5.82 -11.51
CA LEU A 138 -8.84 6.03 -11.46
C LEU A 138 -8.50 7.38 -10.82
N ILE A 139 -9.18 8.45 -11.22
CA ILE A 139 -9.00 9.79 -10.64
C ILE A 139 -9.30 9.75 -9.12
N GLU A 140 -10.38 9.10 -8.71
CA GLU A 140 -10.73 8.99 -7.30
C GLU A 140 -9.71 8.14 -6.52
N SER A 141 -9.22 7.06 -7.14
CA SER A 141 -8.18 6.23 -6.55
C SER A 141 -6.88 6.99 -6.32
N VAL A 142 -6.49 7.87 -7.25
CA VAL A 142 -5.34 8.76 -7.09
C VAL A 142 -5.62 9.82 -6.03
N ARG A 143 -6.79 10.46 -6.06
CA ARG A 143 -7.18 11.49 -5.08
C ARG A 143 -7.05 11.02 -3.63
N LYS A 144 -7.51 9.82 -3.34
CA LYS A 144 -7.39 9.21 -2.00
C LYS A 144 -5.94 9.10 -1.54
N ARG A 145 -4.99 8.93 -2.46
CA ARG A 145 -3.56 8.75 -2.17
C ARG A 145 -2.77 10.05 -2.07
N LEU A 146 -3.40 11.18 -2.40
CA LEU A 146 -2.80 12.50 -2.24
C LEU A 146 -2.90 13.02 -0.79
N LEU A 147 -3.64 12.33 0.07
CA LEU A 147 -3.71 12.68 1.49
C LEU A 147 -2.37 12.31 2.15
N SER A 148 -1.54 13.31 2.38
CA SER A 148 -0.21 13.16 2.99
C SER A 148 0.13 14.41 3.81
N ASP A 149 0.86 14.21 4.89
CA ASP A 149 1.50 15.28 5.69
C ASP A 149 2.92 15.59 5.20
N ARG A 150 3.39 14.85 4.18
CA ARG A 150 4.70 15.02 3.55
C ARG A 150 4.57 15.49 2.12
N PRO A 151 5.60 16.13 1.57
CA PRO A 151 5.66 16.44 0.13
C PRO A 151 5.49 15.16 -0.70
N LEU A 152 4.70 15.28 -1.77
CA LEU A 152 4.46 14.20 -2.70
C LEU A 152 5.32 14.36 -3.95
N ALA A 153 5.79 13.23 -4.47
CA ALA A 153 6.49 13.14 -5.73
C ALA A 153 6.05 11.92 -6.51
N CYS A 154 6.30 11.88 -7.81
CA CYS A 154 6.01 10.73 -8.65
C CYS A 154 7.30 10.13 -9.22
N LEU A 155 7.39 8.80 -9.21
CA LEU A 155 8.34 8.10 -10.05
C LEU A 155 7.79 8.08 -11.48
N LEU A 156 8.61 8.43 -12.45
CA LEU A 156 8.21 8.59 -13.84
C LEU A 156 9.17 7.83 -14.77
N SER A 157 8.68 6.74 -15.34
CA SER A 157 9.44 5.96 -16.33
C SER A 157 9.19 6.41 -17.78
N GLY A 158 8.17 7.27 -18.00
CA GLY A 158 7.74 7.64 -19.35
C GLY A 158 6.84 6.59 -20.03
N GLY A 159 6.60 5.46 -19.39
CA GLY A 159 5.59 4.47 -19.81
C GLY A 159 4.16 4.96 -19.60
N LEU A 160 3.19 4.28 -20.19
CA LEU A 160 1.78 4.68 -20.16
C LEU A 160 1.25 4.87 -18.72
N ASP A 161 1.48 3.88 -17.86
CA ASP A 161 0.89 3.85 -16.52
C ASP A 161 1.45 4.97 -15.63
N SER A 162 2.78 5.10 -15.56
CA SER A 162 3.43 6.15 -14.77
C SER A 162 3.08 7.56 -15.26
N SER A 163 2.97 7.72 -16.58
CA SER A 163 2.60 9.01 -17.20
C SER A 163 1.14 9.36 -16.90
N LEU A 164 0.23 8.39 -16.96
CA LEU A 164 -1.18 8.60 -16.64
C LEU A 164 -1.37 8.98 -15.17
N ILE A 165 -0.72 8.25 -14.24
CA ILE A 165 -0.79 8.57 -12.82
C ILE A 165 -0.20 9.95 -12.54
N ALA A 166 0.98 10.27 -13.07
CA ALA A 166 1.60 11.59 -12.91
C ALA A 166 0.71 12.71 -13.45
N SER A 167 0.04 12.50 -14.61
CA SER A 167 -0.89 13.46 -15.18
C SER A 167 -2.09 13.72 -14.25
N ILE A 168 -2.67 12.66 -13.68
CA ILE A 168 -3.78 12.81 -12.75
C ILE A 168 -3.32 13.54 -11.47
N VAL A 169 -2.16 13.17 -10.90
CA VAL A 169 -1.59 13.84 -9.73
C VAL A 169 -1.42 15.34 -10.01
N CYS A 170 -0.82 15.71 -11.15
CA CYS A 170 -0.64 17.10 -11.54
C CYS A 170 -1.99 17.84 -11.70
N SER A 171 -3.01 17.16 -12.25
CA SER A 171 -4.35 17.77 -12.41
C SER A 171 -5.11 17.99 -11.10
N LEU A 172 -4.79 17.25 -10.07
CA LEU A 172 -5.39 17.32 -8.74
C LEU A 172 -4.60 18.17 -7.75
N SER A 173 -3.38 18.60 -8.12
CA SER A 173 -2.50 19.35 -7.23
C SER A 173 -2.45 20.82 -7.63
N ASP A 174 -2.58 21.70 -6.63
CA ASP A 174 -2.36 23.15 -6.81
C ASP A 174 -0.88 23.54 -6.83
N LYS A 175 0.01 22.59 -6.55
CA LYS A 175 1.46 22.81 -6.50
C LYS A 175 2.16 22.06 -7.64
N GLN A 176 3.28 22.61 -8.08
CA GLN A 176 4.15 21.91 -9.02
C GLN A 176 4.68 20.62 -8.37
N ILE A 177 4.45 19.49 -9.03
CA ILE A 177 4.86 18.17 -8.55
C ILE A 177 6.31 17.90 -8.95
N GLU A 178 7.07 17.30 -8.04
CA GLU A 178 8.39 16.76 -8.36
C GLU A 178 8.24 15.35 -8.96
N THR A 179 9.01 15.09 -10.02
CA THR A 179 9.06 13.76 -10.65
C THR A 179 10.49 13.27 -10.73
N PHE A 180 10.68 11.98 -10.56
CA PHE A 180 11.99 11.35 -10.54
C PHE A 180 12.04 10.20 -11.53
N SER A 181 13.14 10.11 -12.27
CA SER A 181 13.49 8.95 -13.10
C SER A 181 14.91 8.51 -12.81
N ILE A 182 15.15 7.21 -12.93
CA ILE A 182 16.47 6.61 -12.79
C ILE A 182 16.70 5.68 -13.98
N GLY A 183 17.90 5.66 -14.51
CA GLY A 183 18.25 4.80 -15.64
C GLY A 183 19.72 4.90 -16.03
N LEU A 184 20.12 4.01 -16.93
CA LEU A 184 21.43 4.05 -17.56
C LEU A 184 21.52 5.22 -18.55
N GLU A 185 22.70 5.69 -18.81
CA GLU A 185 22.94 6.71 -19.84
C GLU A 185 22.41 6.24 -21.19
N GLY A 186 21.62 7.12 -21.86
CA GLY A 186 21.00 6.81 -23.15
C GLY A 186 19.76 5.91 -23.07
N SER A 187 19.28 5.54 -21.88
CA SER A 187 18.05 4.78 -21.72
C SER A 187 16.85 5.46 -22.38
N PRO A 188 16.04 4.73 -23.17
CA PRO A 188 14.82 5.26 -23.77
C PRO A 188 13.86 5.82 -22.72
N ASP A 189 13.77 5.18 -21.55
CA ASP A 189 12.86 5.54 -20.47
C ASP A 189 13.14 6.96 -19.96
N LEU A 190 14.41 7.33 -19.77
CA LEU A 190 14.79 8.68 -19.36
C LEU A 190 14.31 9.74 -20.38
N LYS A 191 14.45 9.43 -21.68
CA LYS A 191 13.99 10.31 -22.74
C LYS A 191 12.47 10.53 -22.69
N TYR A 192 11.71 9.44 -22.55
CA TYR A 192 10.25 9.51 -22.49
C TYR A 192 9.77 10.15 -21.18
N ALA A 193 10.40 9.84 -20.05
CA ALA A 193 10.13 10.49 -18.78
C ALA A 193 10.30 12.01 -18.87
N LYS A 194 11.39 12.49 -19.48
CA LYS A 194 11.64 13.90 -19.70
C LYS A 194 10.59 14.58 -20.58
N MET A 195 10.15 13.90 -21.65
CA MET A 195 9.08 14.41 -22.52
C MET A 195 7.77 14.59 -21.74
N VAL A 196 7.38 13.59 -20.95
CA VAL A 196 6.17 13.64 -20.11
C VAL A 196 6.29 14.71 -19.04
N ALA A 197 7.42 14.79 -18.35
CA ALA A 197 7.67 15.78 -17.32
C ALA A 197 7.58 17.22 -17.87
N THR A 198 8.13 17.45 -19.06
CA THR A 198 8.03 18.73 -19.76
C THR A 198 6.58 19.07 -20.11
N HIS A 199 5.82 18.10 -20.63
CA HIS A 199 4.41 18.27 -20.97
C HIS A 199 3.55 18.59 -19.74
N LEU A 200 3.81 17.93 -18.62
CA LEU A 200 3.08 18.11 -17.36
C LEU A 200 3.61 19.30 -16.53
N ASN A 201 4.67 19.96 -16.97
CA ASN A 201 5.34 21.05 -16.24
C ASN A 201 5.73 20.64 -14.82
N THR A 202 6.28 19.44 -14.65
CA THR A 202 6.79 18.97 -13.35
C THR A 202 8.24 19.44 -13.12
N LYS A 203 8.66 19.48 -11.85
CA LYS A 203 10.08 19.64 -11.51
C LYS A 203 10.73 18.26 -11.59
N HIS A 204 11.35 17.99 -12.74
CA HIS A 204 11.88 16.67 -13.06
C HIS A 204 13.34 16.51 -12.63
N HIS A 205 13.64 15.36 -12.03
CA HIS A 205 14.96 14.94 -11.61
C HIS A 205 15.34 13.64 -12.31
N GLU A 206 16.42 13.68 -13.10
CA GLU A 206 16.99 12.49 -13.73
C GLU A 206 18.18 12.02 -12.91
N ILE A 207 18.20 10.72 -12.56
CA ILE A 207 19.30 10.07 -11.89
C ILE A 207 19.91 9.08 -12.88
N ILE A 208 21.09 9.41 -13.38
CA ILE A 208 21.83 8.56 -14.31
C ILE A 208 22.81 7.75 -13.48
N VAL A 209 22.78 6.43 -13.64
CA VAL A 209 23.64 5.48 -12.94
C VAL A 209 24.34 4.58 -13.95
N SER A 210 25.50 4.09 -13.58
CA SER A 210 26.26 3.10 -14.36
C SER A 210 25.73 1.68 -14.08
N GLU A 211 26.06 0.72 -14.96
CA GLU A 211 25.76 -0.71 -14.72
C GLU A 211 26.42 -1.20 -13.43
N GLU A 212 27.63 -0.73 -13.13
CA GLU A 212 28.36 -1.11 -11.92
C GLU A 212 27.63 -0.61 -10.65
N GLU A 213 27.13 0.62 -10.65
CA GLU A 213 26.36 1.16 -9.53
C GLU A 213 25.05 0.38 -9.30
N PHE A 214 24.36 -0.03 -10.39
CA PHE A 214 23.20 -0.89 -10.29
C PHE A 214 23.52 -2.26 -9.67
N LEU A 215 24.60 -2.91 -10.15
CA LEU A 215 25.00 -4.22 -9.66
C LEU A 215 25.46 -4.17 -8.20
N ASN A 216 26.18 -3.12 -7.82
CA ASN A 216 26.68 -2.95 -6.45
C ASN A 216 25.56 -2.63 -5.44
N ALA A 217 24.42 -2.12 -5.90
CA ALA A 217 23.26 -1.84 -5.04
C ALA A 217 22.37 -3.09 -4.76
N ILE A 218 22.57 -4.22 -5.46
CA ILE A 218 21.74 -5.42 -5.30
C ILE A 218 21.80 -6.02 -3.88
N PRO A 219 22.98 -6.06 -3.19
CA PRO A 219 23.08 -6.67 -1.86
C PRO A 219 22.38 -5.89 -0.74
N ASP A 220 22.10 -4.60 -0.93
CA ASP A 220 21.50 -3.70 0.08
C ASP A 220 19.97 -3.77 0.09
#